data_b093c8457d704a99838fd7a6f642b79c
#
_entry.id   b093c8457d704a99838fd7a6f642b79c
#
_cell.length_a   1.000
_cell.length_b   1.000
_cell.length_c   1.000
_cell.angle_alpha   90.00
_cell.angle_beta   90.00
_cell.angle_gamma   90.00
#
_symmetry.space_group_name_H-M   'P 1'
#
loop_
_entity.id
_entity.type
_entity.pdbx_description
1 polymer ?
#
loop_
_entity_poly.entity_id
_entity_poly.type
_entity_poly.pdbx_seq_one_letter_code
_entity_poly.pdbx_strand_id
1 'polypeptide(L)'
;NTRAYLDLSGLDSVPPTVNREDRSRDIHLSSDSPMISKHHTNWRMKAISSLDASSEEDNNSFEDMHYSGVISVAEKDAQAIREILIKSIQSSRKVIGESEPEDVYCYTLDMFKL
;
A
#
# COMPACT_ATOMS: atom_id res chain seq x y z
N ASN A 1 1.77 -23.20 6.35
CA ASN A 1 1.41 -21.83 6.50
C ASN A 1 1.86 -20.97 5.34
N THR A 2 0.97 -20.74 4.47
CA THR A 2 1.27 -20.01 3.28
C THR A 2 1.03 -18.56 3.51
N ARG A 3 2.03 -17.82 3.36
CA ARG A 3 1.92 -16.41 3.33
C ARG A 3 1.66 -16.05 1.89
N ALA A 4 0.43 -15.75 1.60
CA ALA A 4 0.07 -15.36 0.25
C ALA A 4 0.20 -13.85 0.14
N TYR A 5 1.17 -13.42 -0.60
CA TYR A 5 1.29 -12.01 -0.90
C TYR A 5 0.42 -11.71 -2.11
N LEU A 6 -0.30 -10.63 -2.03
CA LEU A 6 -1.11 -10.20 -3.14
C LEU A 6 -0.20 -9.87 -4.31
N ASP A 7 -0.43 -10.54 -5.41
CA ASP A 7 0.33 -10.29 -6.62
C ASP A 7 -0.26 -9.05 -7.29
N LEU A 8 0.46 -7.98 -7.24
CA LEU A 8 0.03 -6.72 -7.82
C LEU A 8 0.54 -6.52 -9.23
N SER A 9 1.13 -7.56 -9.83
CA SER A 9 1.66 -7.40 -11.19
C SER A 9 0.57 -7.00 -12.18
N GLY A 10 -0.67 -7.49 -11.96
CA GLY A 10 -1.78 -7.08 -12.81
C GLY A 10 -2.17 -5.63 -12.61
N LEU A 11 -1.89 -5.09 -11.43
CA LEU A 11 -2.13 -3.68 -11.15
C LEU A 11 -1.01 -2.80 -11.67
N ASP A 12 0.13 -3.44 -11.94
CA ASP A 12 1.27 -2.75 -12.45
C ASP A 12 1.37 -2.81 -13.95
N SER A 13 0.36 -3.30 -14.61
CA SER A 13 0.38 -3.32 -16.06
C SER A 13 0.21 -1.89 -16.53
N VAL A 14 1.19 -1.11 -16.19
CA VAL A 14 1.26 0.24 -16.63
C VAL A 14 1.60 0.20 -18.10
N PRO A 15 0.92 0.98 -18.92
CA PRO A 15 1.24 0.98 -20.34
C PRO A 15 2.73 1.22 -20.55
N PRO A 16 3.31 0.56 -21.54
CA PRO A 16 4.75 0.72 -21.79
C PRO A 16 5.13 2.16 -22.11
N THR A 17 4.15 3.00 -22.33
CA THR A 17 4.40 4.41 -22.61
C THR A 17 4.70 5.23 -21.35
N VAL A 18 4.51 4.64 -20.17
CA VAL A 18 4.82 5.35 -18.94
C VAL A 18 6.32 5.52 -18.85
N ASN A 19 6.77 6.74 -18.66
CA ASN A 19 8.19 7.00 -18.66
C ASN A 19 8.82 6.60 -17.32
N ARG A 20 10.14 6.65 -17.26
CA ARG A 20 10.86 6.21 -16.07
C ARG A 20 10.59 7.06 -14.86
N GLU A 21 10.31 8.33 -15.09
CA GLU A 21 10.04 9.23 -13.98
C GLU A 21 8.78 8.86 -13.26
N ASP A 22 7.77 8.40 -13.99
CA ASP A 22 6.55 7.96 -13.38
C ASP A 22 6.78 6.72 -12.53
N ARG A 23 7.68 5.85 -12.96
CA ARG A 23 8.00 4.66 -12.19
C ARG A 23 8.68 4.97 -10.88
N SER A 24 9.43 6.06 -10.82
CA SER A 24 10.14 6.39 -9.60
C SER A 24 9.21 6.85 -8.48
N ARG A 25 7.96 7.15 -8.80
CA ARG A 25 7.00 7.57 -7.80
C ARG A 25 6.37 6.41 -7.05
N ASP A 26 6.51 5.21 -7.58
CA ASP A 26 5.80 4.06 -7.05
C ASP A 26 6.81 2.95 -6.81
N ILE A 27 7.28 2.87 -5.59
CA ILE A 27 8.28 1.91 -5.22
C ILE A 27 7.61 0.72 -4.57
N HIS A 28 7.64 -0.40 -5.25
CA HIS A 28 7.18 -1.64 -4.65
C HIS A 28 7.86 -2.80 -5.36
N LEU A 29 7.83 -3.94 -4.71
CA LEU A 29 8.43 -5.15 -5.24
C LEU A 29 7.34 -6.10 -5.70
N SER A 30 7.61 -6.81 -6.76
CA SER A 30 6.73 -7.85 -7.24
C SER A 30 6.65 -8.99 -6.23
N SER A 31 5.53 -9.70 -6.21
CA SER A 31 5.32 -10.80 -5.27
C SER A 31 6.31 -11.94 -5.47
N ASP A 32 6.97 -12.02 -6.62
CA ASP A 32 7.96 -13.05 -6.86
C ASP A 32 9.38 -12.62 -6.53
N SER A 33 9.55 -11.40 -6.01
CA SER A 33 10.86 -10.94 -5.58
C SER A 33 11.27 -11.68 -4.32
N PRO A 34 12.53 -12.16 -4.22
CA PRO A 34 12.97 -12.83 -3.00
C PRO A 34 13.03 -11.91 -1.80
N MET A 35 12.95 -10.59 -2.02
CA MET A 35 12.98 -9.61 -0.94
C MET A 35 11.62 -9.08 -0.55
N ILE A 36 10.55 -9.65 -1.11
CA ILE A 36 9.22 -9.08 -0.91
C ILE A 36 8.79 -9.05 0.55
N SER A 37 9.08 -10.11 1.29
CA SER A 37 8.69 -10.18 2.70
C SER A 37 9.40 -9.10 3.52
N LYS A 38 10.68 -8.91 3.28
CA LYS A 38 11.45 -7.91 4.00
C LYS A 38 11.00 -6.51 3.63
N HIS A 39 10.68 -6.30 2.37
CA HIS A 39 10.18 -5.01 1.90
C HIS A 39 8.89 -4.64 2.62
N HIS A 40 7.93 -5.56 2.68
CA HIS A 40 6.68 -5.31 3.39
C HIS A 40 6.91 -5.05 4.87
N THR A 41 7.80 -5.82 5.48
CA THR A 41 8.11 -5.64 6.90
C THR A 41 8.70 -4.27 7.16
N ASN A 42 9.64 -3.85 6.34
CA ASN A 42 10.31 -2.57 6.55
C ASN A 42 9.34 -1.40 6.52
N TRP A 43 8.41 -1.40 5.58
CA TRP A 43 7.46 -0.30 5.49
C TRP A 43 6.46 -0.31 6.63
N ARG A 44 6.11 -1.50 7.14
CA ARG A 44 5.22 -1.58 8.29
C ARG A 44 5.90 -1.12 9.56
N MET A 45 7.21 -1.33 9.66
CA MET A 45 7.96 -0.79 10.79
C MET A 45 7.96 0.74 10.75
N LYS A 46 8.04 1.32 9.56
CA LYS A 46 7.93 2.77 9.42
C LYS A 46 6.55 3.26 9.83
N ALA A 47 5.51 2.51 9.53
CA ALA A 47 4.16 2.87 9.93
C ALA A 47 4.03 2.88 11.45
N ILE A 48 4.64 1.91 12.12
CA ILE A 48 4.65 1.86 13.57
C ILE A 48 5.35 3.08 14.15
N SER A 49 6.47 3.46 13.57
CA SER A 49 7.20 4.65 14.01
C SER A 49 6.34 5.90 13.85
N SER A 50 5.58 5.96 12.77
CA SER A 50 4.69 7.08 12.54
C SER A 50 3.62 7.19 13.61
N LEU A 51 3.11 6.05 14.09
CA LEU A 51 2.13 6.05 15.18
C LEU A 51 2.69 6.70 16.43
N ASP A 52 3.93 6.37 16.76
CA ASP A 52 4.56 6.91 17.96
C ASP A 52 4.84 8.40 17.85
N ALA A 53 5.14 8.86 16.66
CA ALA A 53 5.49 10.25 16.43
C ALA A 53 4.30 11.15 16.14
N SER A 54 3.13 10.57 15.93
CA SER A 54 1.97 11.33 15.47
C SER A 54 1.49 12.36 16.48
N SER A 55 1.89 12.24 17.73
CA SER A 55 1.50 13.21 18.73
C SER A 55 2.42 14.42 18.76
N GLU A 56 3.52 14.35 18.05
CA GLU A 56 4.45 15.45 18.02
C GLU A 56 3.90 16.58 17.18
N GLU A 57 4.10 17.79 17.65
CA GLU A 57 3.70 18.89 16.89
C GLU A 57 4.55 19.03 15.71
N ASP A 58 4.04 19.16 14.55
CA ASP A 58 4.85 19.52 13.42
C ASP A 58 4.08 20.49 12.58
N ASN A 59 4.76 21.12 11.69
CA ASN A 59 4.18 22.11 10.83
C ASN A 59 3.68 21.53 9.54
N ASN A 60 3.64 20.20 9.49
CA ASN A 60 3.20 19.50 8.32
C ASN A 60 1.70 19.62 8.17
N SER A 61 1.25 20.00 7.02
CA SER A 61 -0.19 20.13 6.79
C SER A 61 -0.85 18.77 6.53
N PHE A 62 -0.06 17.74 6.29
CA PHE A 62 -0.62 16.40 6.06
C PHE A 62 -0.76 15.66 7.38
N GLU A 63 -1.94 15.13 7.62
CA GLU A 63 -2.22 14.40 8.83
C GLU A 63 -2.07 12.90 8.58
N ASP A 64 -1.23 12.24 9.36
CA ASP A 64 -1.05 10.80 9.23
C ASP A 64 -2.36 10.08 9.51
N MET A 65 -2.57 9.00 8.80
CA MET A 65 -3.79 8.21 8.95
C MET A 65 -3.43 6.77 9.27
N HIS A 66 -4.06 6.23 10.30
CA HIS A 66 -3.85 4.83 10.68
C HIS A 66 -5.20 4.20 10.96
N TYR A 67 -5.38 2.98 10.50
CA TYR A 67 -6.64 2.28 10.71
C TYR A 67 -6.38 0.80 10.93
N SER A 68 -7.04 0.25 11.91
CA SER A 68 -7.00 -1.19 12.16
C SER A 68 -8.40 -1.67 12.47
N GLY A 69 -8.78 -2.79 11.91
CA GLY A 69 -10.09 -3.36 12.16
C GLY A 69 -9.99 -4.87 12.27
N VAL A 70 -10.63 -5.41 13.30
CA VAL A 70 -10.77 -6.85 13.44
C VAL A 70 -12.25 -7.14 13.27
N ILE A 71 -12.58 -7.92 12.25
CA ILE A 71 -13.97 -8.09 11.84
C ILE A 71 -14.32 -9.58 11.74
N SER A 72 -15.59 -9.85 11.85
CA SER A 72 -16.11 -11.20 11.65
C SER A 72 -17.19 -11.12 10.58
N VAL A 73 -16.92 -11.75 9.46
CA VAL A 73 -17.83 -11.71 8.31
C VAL A 73 -17.84 -13.07 7.63
N ALA A 74 -18.82 -13.30 6.78
CA ALA A 74 -18.84 -14.50 5.97
C ALA A 74 -17.72 -14.45 4.95
N GLU A 75 -17.28 -15.60 4.49
CA GLU A 75 -16.17 -15.67 3.55
C GLU A 75 -16.46 -14.89 2.26
N LYS A 76 -17.67 -14.98 1.75
CA LYS A 76 -18.03 -14.26 0.54
C LYS A 76 -17.93 -12.74 0.75
N ASP A 77 -18.23 -12.29 1.96
CA ASP A 77 -18.15 -10.87 2.28
C ASP A 77 -16.70 -10.43 2.48
N ALA A 78 -15.86 -11.32 3.01
CA ALA A 78 -14.44 -11.06 3.10
C ALA A 78 -13.86 -10.87 1.70
N GLN A 79 -14.29 -11.68 0.73
CA GLN A 79 -13.84 -11.53 -0.65
C GLN A 79 -14.32 -10.21 -1.24
N ALA A 80 -15.54 -9.81 -0.91
CA ALA A 80 -16.05 -8.53 -1.38
C ALA A 80 -15.23 -7.36 -0.83
N ILE A 81 -14.86 -7.44 0.44
CA ILE A 81 -14.01 -6.42 1.05
C ILE A 81 -12.65 -6.38 0.37
N ARG A 82 -12.09 -7.56 0.10
CA ARG A 82 -10.80 -7.65 -0.59
C ARG A 82 -10.84 -6.94 -1.93
N GLU A 83 -11.93 -7.14 -2.67
CA GLU A 83 -12.11 -6.48 -3.96
C GLU A 83 -12.17 -4.96 -3.82
N ILE A 84 -12.84 -4.48 -2.78
CA ILE A 84 -12.91 -3.04 -2.52
C ILE A 84 -11.51 -2.49 -2.25
N LEU A 85 -10.71 -3.20 -1.46
CA LEU A 85 -9.37 -2.76 -1.14
C LEU A 85 -8.47 -2.76 -2.37
N ILE A 86 -8.60 -3.77 -3.22
CA ILE A 86 -7.84 -3.81 -4.46
C ILE A 86 -8.20 -2.62 -5.35
N LYS A 87 -9.48 -2.32 -5.46
CA LYS A 87 -9.93 -1.18 -6.26
C LYS A 87 -9.43 0.13 -5.70
N SER A 88 -9.32 0.22 -4.39
CA SER A 88 -8.75 1.41 -3.75
C SER A 88 -7.30 1.61 -4.16
N ILE A 89 -6.53 0.53 -4.20
CA ILE A 89 -5.15 0.59 -4.65
C ILE A 89 -5.08 1.07 -6.10
N GLN A 90 -5.93 0.52 -6.95
CA GLN A 90 -5.96 0.91 -8.36
C GLN A 90 -6.28 2.38 -8.52
N SER A 91 -7.26 2.86 -7.78
CA SER A 91 -7.63 4.28 -7.83
C SER A 91 -6.50 5.18 -7.35
N SER A 92 -5.81 4.75 -6.28
CA SER A 92 -4.68 5.50 -5.77
C SER A 92 -3.54 5.59 -6.78
N ARG A 93 -3.26 4.48 -7.45
CA ARG A 93 -2.19 4.46 -8.45
C ARG A 93 -2.48 5.39 -9.61
N LYS A 94 -3.74 5.56 -9.95
CA LYS A 94 -4.11 6.48 -11.02
C LYS A 94 -3.80 7.92 -10.60
N VAL A 95 -4.11 8.27 -9.38
CA VAL A 95 -3.78 9.60 -8.86
C VAL A 95 -2.27 9.81 -8.84
N ILE A 96 -1.53 8.79 -8.40
CA ILE A 96 -0.07 8.85 -8.34
C ILE A 96 0.50 9.10 -9.73
N GLY A 97 -0.02 8.42 -10.72
CA GLY A 97 0.50 8.55 -12.08
C GLY A 97 0.32 9.93 -12.68
N GLU A 98 -0.67 10.68 -12.20
CA GLU A 98 -0.97 12.00 -12.73
C GLU A 98 -0.39 13.12 -11.87
N SER A 99 0.21 12.79 -10.75
CA SER A 99 0.67 13.79 -9.79
C SER A 99 2.10 14.21 -10.04
N GLU A 100 2.40 15.46 -9.73
CA GLU A 100 3.76 15.96 -9.77
C GLU A 100 4.44 15.61 -8.44
N PRO A 101 5.61 15.00 -8.46
CA PRO A 101 6.27 14.60 -7.21
C PRO A 101 6.67 15.82 -6.38
N GLU A 102 6.27 15.82 -5.12
CA GLU A 102 6.68 16.85 -4.17
C GLU A 102 7.27 16.21 -2.93
N ASP A 103 6.47 15.42 -2.23
CA ASP A 103 6.89 14.77 -1.00
C ASP A 103 6.74 13.27 -1.13
N VAL A 104 7.39 12.54 -0.26
CA VAL A 104 7.34 11.09 -0.29
C VAL A 104 6.40 10.60 0.82
N TYR A 105 5.45 9.78 0.43
CA TYR A 105 4.46 9.22 1.33
C TYR A 105 4.54 7.71 1.27
N CYS A 106 4.20 7.07 2.36
CA CYS A 106 4.12 5.62 2.41
C CYS A 106 2.72 5.22 2.85
N TYR A 107 2.14 4.26 2.17
CA TYR A 107 0.92 3.64 2.64
C TYR A 107 1.04 2.14 2.49
N THR A 108 0.50 1.43 3.48
CA THR A 108 0.55 -0.03 3.51
C THR A 108 -0.85 -0.55 3.73
N LEU A 109 -1.07 -1.76 3.30
CA LEU A 109 -2.37 -2.38 3.43
C LEU A 109 -2.19 -3.86 3.64
N ASP A 110 -2.89 -4.39 4.63
CA ASP A 110 -2.88 -5.81 4.91
C ASP A 110 -4.30 -6.28 5.15
N MET A 111 -4.60 -7.44 4.60
CA MET A 111 -5.83 -8.13 4.93
C MET A 111 -5.51 -9.61 5.03
N PHE A 112 -5.79 -10.20 6.17
CA PHE A 112 -5.44 -11.59 6.39
C PHE A 112 -6.43 -12.22 7.37
N LYS A 113 -6.48 -13.53 7.34
CA LYS A 113 -7.36 -14.29 8.21
C LYS A 113 -6.62 -14.62 9.51
N LEU A 114 -7.27 -14.36 10.62
CA LEU A 114 -6.70 -14.68 11.93
C LEU A 114 -6.85 -16.16 12.28
#